data_81f2f18b188c1023ea1cc39e14b901f4
#
_entry.id   81f2f18b188c1023ea1cc39e14b901f4
#
_cell.length_a   1.000
_cell.length_b   1.000
_cell.length_c   1.000
_cell.angle_alpha   90.00
_cell.angle_beta   90.00
_cell.angle_gamma   90.00
#
_symmetry.space_group_name_H-M   'P 1'
#
loop_
_entity.id
_entity.type
_entity.pdbx_description
1 polymer ?
#
loop_
_entity_poly.entity_id
_entity_poly.type
_entity_poly.pdbx_seq_one_letter_code
_entity_poly.pdbx_strand_id
1 'polypeptide(L)'
;MKISLCIPMYNEAKIAADTARTLWDAMAENRRRHGWDFEILFADDGSLDDCGDRVRAVAAQGKGEIRVVGYEKNRGKGGAVREAVLASDGDIVIYTDCDLAYGTDVIADAVLRYENGVDAVIGSRRLSGGGYEGYTLLRRIASAVYFGVLKIVGGFDLSDSQCGFKSFRGNMARKVFGKCKTNGFAFDFEVLLLAEKLGASITEMPVTIINHRASTVHVVRDSIRMVRDLIRIKKRVRRITFDV
;
A
#
# COMPACT_ATOMS: atom_id res chain seq x y z
N MET A 1 10.18 6.50 -17.93
CA MET A 1 9.94 5.98 -16.57
C MET A 1 8.59 5.26 -16.55
N LYS A 2 8.54 4.05 -15.99
CA LYS A 2 7.32 3.26 -15.86
C LYS A 2 6.85 3.19 -14.41
N ILE A 3 5.54 3.30 -14.19
CA ILE A 3 4.91 3.28 -12.86
C ILE A 3 4.03 2.04 -12.76
N SER A 4 4.21 1.23 -11.72
CA SER A 4 3.34 0.10 -11.40
C SER A 4 2.41 0.46 -10.25
N LEU A 5 1.10 0.40 -10.49
CA LEU A 5 0.09 0.53 -9.44
C LEU A 5 -0.34 -0.87 -8.98
N CYS A 6 -0.19 -1.17 -7.69
CA CYS A 6 -0.53 -2.45 -7.07
C CYS A 6 -1.78 -2.28 -6.19
N ILE A 7 -2.88 -2.86 -6.58
CA ILE A 7 -4.20 -2.68 -5.97
C ILE A 7 -4.68 -4.01 -5.38
N PRO A 8 -4.56 -4.23 -4.07
CA PRO A 8 -5.10 -5.42 -3.43
C PRO A 8 -6.64 -5.36 -3.41
N MET A 9 -7.30 -6.45 -3.72
CA MET A 9 -8.76 -6.57 -3.66
C MET A 9 -9.18 -7.90 -3.03
N TYR A 10 -10.27 -7.87 -2.26
CA TYR A 10 -10.92 -9.05 -1.69
C TYR A 10 -12.40 -8.79 -1.53
N ASN A 11 -13.24 -9.47 -2.33
CA ASN A 11 -14.69 -9.29 -2.37
C ASN A 11 -15.11 -7.84 -2.65
N GLU A 12 -14.48 -7.22 -3.66
CA GLU A 12 -14.67 -5.81 -4.03
C GLU A 12 -15.47 -5.65 -5.34
N ALA A 13 -16.31 -6.62 -5.71
CA ALA A 13 -17.08 -6.60 -6.98
C ALA A 13 -17.87 -5.31 -7.20
N LYS A 14 -18.30 -4.63 -6.13
CA LYS A 14 -19.10 -3.41 -6.23
C LYS A 14 -18.32 -2.21 -6.78
N ILE A 15 -17.00 -2.19 -6.59
CA ILE A 15 -16.18 -1.02 -6.94
C ILE A 15 -15.01 -1.34 -7.88
N ALA A 16 -14.57 -2.60 -7.96
CA ALA A 16 -13.35 -2.98 -8.66
C ALA A 16 -13.29 -2.49 -10.13
N ALA A 17 -14.40 -2.60 -10.87
CA ALA A 17 -14.48 -2.13 -12.24
C ALA A 17 -14.36 -0.60 -12.36
N ASP A 18 -15.01 0.15 -11.47
CA ASP A 18 -14.96 1.62 -11.47
C ASP A 18 -13.58 2.11 -11.03
N THR A 19 -12.98 1.45 -10.03
CA THR A 19 -11.60 1.69 -9.62
C THR A 19 -10.64 1.48 -10.78
N ALA A 20 -10.80 0.39 -11.54
CA ALA A 20 -9.95 0.09 -12.69
C ALA A 20 -10.05 1.17 -13.78
N ARG A 21 -11.26 1.65 -14.10
CA ARG A 21 -11.46 2.76 -15.05
C ARG A 21 -10.84 4.05 -14.54
N THR A 22 -11.14 4.44 -13.30
CA THR A 22 -10.65 5.67 -12.68
C THR A 22 -9.12 5.73 -12.65
N LEU A 23 -8.47 4.64 -12.24
CA LEU A 23 -7.00 4.57 -12.22
C LEU A 23 -6.41 4.62 -13.62
N TRP A 24 -7.00 3.91 -14.59
CA TRP A 24 -6.50 3.95 -15.95
C TRP A 24 -6.62 5.35 -16.56
N ASP A 25 -7.76 6.02 -16.38
CA ASP A 25 -7.98 7.37 -16.89
C ASP A 25 -7.00 8.39 -16.25
N ALA A 26 -6.77 8.30 -14.93
CA ALA A 26 -5.79 9.12 -14.24
C ALA A 26 -4.36 8.86 -14.74
N MET A 27 -3.99 7.61 -14.95
CA MET A 27 -2.64 7.27 -15.43
C MET A 27 -2.45 7.61 -16.92
N ALA A 28 -3.49 7.50 -17.73
CA ALA A 28 -3.47 7.97 -19.12
C ALA A 28 -3.26 9.50 -19.19
N GLU A 29 -3.86 10.25 -18.27
CA GLU A 29 -3.61 11.69 -18.14
C GLU A 29 -2.17 11.98 -17.68
N ASN A 30 -1.65 11.24 -16.70
CA ASN A 30 -0.27 11.37 -16.27
C ASN A 30 0.73 11.02 -17.40
N ARG A 31 0.41 10.02 -18.24
CA ARG A 31 1.19 9.71 -19.45
C ARG A 31 1.23 10.90 -20.40
N ARG A 32 0.10 11.59 -20.62
CA ARG A 32 0.05 12.78 -21.48
C ARG A 32 0.82 13.96 -20.91
N ARG A 33 0.75 14.19 -19.60
CA ARG A 33 1.38 15.34 -18.93
C ARG A 33 2.87 15.17 -18.71
N HIS A 34 3.30 13.97 -18.31
CA HIS A 34 4.65 13.71 -17.81
C HIS A 34 5.43 12.69 -18.67
N GLY A 35 4.80 12.05 -19.66
CA GLY A 35 5.43 11.00 -20.45
C GLY A 35 5.69 9.70 -19.67
N TRP A 36 5.01 9.48 -18.54
CA TRP A 36 5.18 8.26 -17.75
C TRP A 36 4.41 7.10 -18.38
N ASP A 37 5.09 5.98 -18.59
CA ASP A 37 4.42 4.72 -18.89
C ASP A 37 3.86 4.09 -17.62
N PHE A 38 2.90 3.15 -17.74
CA PHE A 38 2.29 2.57 -16.56
C PHE A 38 1.74 1.16 -16.78
N GLU A 39 1.55 0.45 -15.68
CA GLU A 39 0.73 -0.74 -15.55
C GLU A 39 -0.07 -0.69 -14.25
N ILE A 40 -1.21 -1.38 -14.21
CA ILE A 40 -2.08 -1.48 -13.04
C ILE A 40 -2.33 -2.95 -12.75
N LEU A 41 -1.85 -3.42 -11.60
CA LEU A 41 -1.97 -4.79 -11.15
C LEU A 41 -3.01 -4.88 -10.04
N PHE A 42 -4.16 -5.45 -10.35
CA PHE A 42 -5.14 -5.82 -9.34
C PHE A 42 -4.78 -7.17 -8.75
N ALA A 43 -4.50 -7.23 -7.46
CA ALA A 43 -4.15 -8.47 -6.76
C ALA A 43 -5.35 -9.02 -6.03
N ASP A 44 -5.93 -10.08 -6.60
CA ASP A 44 -7.06 -10.79 -6.03
C ASP A 44 -6.61 -11.72 -4.90
N ASP A 45 -6.99 -11.40 -3.68
CA ASP A 45 -6.67 -12.15 -2.45
C ASP A 45 -7.60 -13.37 -2.25
N GLY A 46 -7.94 -14.07 -3.31
CA GLY A 46 -8.84 -15.23 -3.27
C GLY A 46 -10.29 -14.84 -3.00
N SER A 47 -10.81 -13.88 -3.75
CA SER A 47 -12.19 -13.42 -3.64
C SER A 47 -13.20 -14.53 -3.95
N LEU A 48 -14.35 -14.47 -3.27
CA LEU A 48 -15.48 -15.35 -3.50
C LEU A 48 -16.51 -14.72 -4.47
N ASP A 49 -16.34 -13.44 -4.78
CA ASP A 49 -17.16 -12.70 -5.75
C ASP A 49 -16.44 -12.57 -7.11
N ASP A 50 -17.10 -11.91 -8.06
CA ASP A 50 -16.63 -11.74 -9.43
C ASP A 50 -15.72 -10.50 -9.66
N CYS A 51 -15.12 -9.93 -8.61
CA CYS A 51 -14.33 -8.71 -8.72
C CYS A 51 -13.18 -8.83 -9.74
N GLY A 52 -12.48 -9.97 -9.77
CA GLY A 52 -11.42 -10.23 -10.75
C GLY A 52 -11.92 -10.22 -12.19
N ASP A 53 -13.07 -10.84 -12.46
CA ASP A 53 -13.65 -10.89 -13.80
C ASP A 53 -14.15 -9.51 -14.25
N ARG A 54 -14.69 -8.71 -13.34
CA ARG A 54 -15.06 -7.32 -13.63
C ARG A 54 -13.87 -6.47 -14.04
N VAL A 55 -12.73 -6.62 -13.36
CA VAL A 55 -11.50 -5.92 -13.75
C VAL A 55 -10.99 -6.41 -15.12
N ARG A 56 -10.97 -7.71 -15.37
CA ARG A 56 -10.59 -8.29 -16.69
C ARG A 56 -11.48 -7.78 -17.81
N ALA A 57 -12.78 -7.62 -17.56
CA ALA A 57 -13.71 -7.05 -18.53
C ALA A 57 -13.40 -5.59 -18.86
N VAL A 58 -12.90 -4.79 -17.90
CA VAL A 58 -12.41 -3.42 -18.17
C VAL A 58 -11.13 -3.46 -18.99
N ALA A 59 -10.19 -4.32 -18.67
CA ALA A 59 -8.94 -4.47 -19.42
C ALA A 59 -9.19 -4.83 -20.90
N ALA A 60 -10.15 -5.70 -21.17
CA ALA A 60 -10.55 -6.11 -22.52
C ALA A 60 -11.13 -4.97 -23.39
N GLN A 61 -11.49 -3.84 -22.79
CA GLN A 61 -11.97 -2.64 -23.49
C GLN A 61 -10.83 -1.74 -24.02
N GLY A 62 -9.69 -2.29 -24.35
CA GLY A 62 -8.53 -1.55 -24.86
C GLY A 62 -7.64 -0.93 -23.78
N LYS A 63 -7.75 -1.40 -22.53
CA LYS A 63 -6.94 -0.96 -21.40
C LYS A 63 -5.93 -2.05 -21.01
N GLY A 64 -5.07 -2.43 -21.97
CA GLY A 64 -4.13 -3.54 -21.84
C GLY A 64 -3.08 -3.38 -20.74
N GLU A 65 -2.92 -2.19 -20.19
CA GLU A 65 -2.06 -1.91 -19.01
C GLU A 65 -2.64 -2.47 -17.71
N ILE A 66 -3.94 -2.84 -17.69
CA ILE A 66 -4.58 -3.43 -16.50
C ILE A 66 -4.40 -4.95 -16.55
N ARG A 67 -3.90 -5.51 -15.46
CA ARG A 67 -3.77 -6.97 -15.26
C ARG A 67 -4.34 -7.38 -13.91
N VAL A 68 -4.88 -8.61 -13.85
CA VAL A 68 -5.29 -9.25 -12.59
C VAL A 68 -4.29 -10.36 -12.28
N VAL A 69 -3.67 -10.27 -11.12
CA VAL A 69 -2.83 -11.30 -10.52
C VAL A 69 -3.49 -11.80 -9.22
N GLY A 70 -3.05 -12.90 -8.65
CA GLY A 70 -3.60 -13.38 -7.38
C GLY A 70 -3.55 -14.88 -7.22
N TYR A 71 -4.34 -15.41 -6.30
CA TYR A 71 -4.36 -16.81 -5.91
C TYR A 71 -5.74 -17.21 -5.34
N GLU A 72 -6.03 -18.51 -5.30
CA GLU A 72 -7.36 -19.03 -4.93
C GLU A 72 -7.75 -18.85 -3.46
N LYS A 73 -6.78 -18.85 -2.52
CA LYS A 73 -7.06 -18.84 -1.07
C LYS A 73 -6.64 -17.53 -0.45
N ASN A 74 -7.56 -16.86 0.23
CA ASN A 74 -7.27 -15.63 0.97
C ASN A 74 -6.06 -15.81 1.89
N ARG A 75 -5.08 -14.92 1.73
CA ARG A 75 -3.85 -14.83 2.55
C ARG A 75 -3.80 -13.56 3.36
N GLY A 76 -4.57 -12.55 2.99
CA GLY A 76 -4.63 -11.23 3.61
C GLY A 76 -3.91 -10.16 2.78
N LYS A 77 -4.23 -8.89 3.04
CA LYS A 77 -3.81 -7.72 2.28
C LYS A 77 -2.32 -7.70 1.95
N GLY A 78 -1.44 -7.99 2.92
CA GLY A 78 0.01 -8.02 2.71
C GLY A 78 0.44 -9.10 1.71
N GLY A 79 -0.28 -10.23 1.67
CA GLY A 79 -0.07 -11.27 0.66
C GLY A 79 -0.41 -10.79 -0.74
N ALA A 80 -1.57 -10.13 -0.90
CA ALA A 80 -2.01 -9.58 -2.18
C ALA A 80 -1.08 -8.47 -2.69
N VAL A 81 -0.72 -7.52 -1.84
CA VAL A 81 0.23 -6.45 -2.22
C VAL A 81 1.57 -7.06 -2.64
N ARG A 82 2.09 -8.04 -1.89
CA ARG A 82 3.34 -8.73 -2.25
C ARG A 82 3.25 -9.39 -3.62
N GLU A 83 2.15 -10.07 -3.93
CA GLU A 83 1.94 -10.71 -5.22
C GLU A 83 2.01 -9.69 -6.37
N ALA A 84 1.27 -8.58 -6.25
CA ALA A 84 1.30 -7.51 -7.24
C ALA A 84 2.70 -6.89 -7.39
N VAL A 85 3.37 -6.56 -6.28
CA VAL A 85 4.71 -5.94 -6.32
C VAL A 85 5.73 -6.86 -6.97
N LEU A 86 5.70 -8.16 -6.69
CA LEU A 86 6.64 -9.11 -7.29
C LEU A 86 6.33 -9.39 -8.78
N ALA A 87 5.09 -9.20 -9.21
CA ALA A 87 4.68 -9.30 -10.61
C ALA A 87 4.87 -7.99 -11.40
N SER A 88 5.26 -6.89 -10.74
CA SER A 88 5.44 -5.58 -11.34
C SER A 88 6.85 -5.39 -11.90
N ASP A 89 6.97 -4.53 -12.94
CA ASP A 89 8.25 -4.20 -13.57
C ASP A 89 8.57 -2.70 -13.63
N GLY A 90 7.73 -1.84 -13.02
CA GLY A 90 7.91 -0.39 -13.01
C GLY A 90 9.18 0.08 -12.29
N ASP A 91 9.64 1.27 -12.70
CA ASP A 91 10.72 2.01 -12.05
C ASP A 91 10.30 2.51 -10.66
N ILE A 92 9.01 2.85 -10.52
CA ILE A 92 8.34 3.19 -9.26
C ILE A 92 7.15 2.25 -9.09
N VAL A 93 7.03 1.66 -7.91
CA VAL A 93 5.93 0.78 -7.53
C VAL A 93 5.12 1.47 -6.43
N ILE A 94 3.83 1.64 -6.65
CA ILE A 94 2.89 2.26 -5.73
C ILE A 94 1.84 1.24 -5.35
N TYR A 95 1.52 1.10 -4.07
CA TYR A 95 0.31 0.40 -3.66
C TYR A 95 -0.66 1.31 -2.93
N THR A 96 -1.94 1.10 -3.21
CA THR A 96 -3.05 1.81 -2.56
C THR A 96 -4.28 0.90 -2.49
N ASP A 97 -5.25 1.29 -1.67
CA ASP A 97 -6.48 0.51 -1.47
C ASP A 97 -7.42 0.61 -2.68
N CYS A 98 -8.18 -0.46 -2.92
CA CYS A 98 -9.14 -0.56 -4.04
C CYS A 98 -10.26 0.49 -3.97
N ASP A 99 -10.57 1.04 -2.80
CA ASP A 99 -11.57 2.09 -2.61
C ASP A 99 -11.08 3.51 -2.95
N LEU A 100 -9.81 3.64 -3.37
CA LEU A 100 -9.17 4.93 -3.66
C LEU A 100 -9.39 5.96 -2.55
N ALA A 101 -9.19 5.54 -1.29
CA ALA A 101 -9.43 6.36 -0.11
C ALA A 101 -8.74 7.74 -0.17
N TYR A 102 -7.64 7.86 -0.90
CA TYR A 102 -6.85 9.09 -1.03
C TYR A 102 -6.99 9.77 -2.40
N GLY A 103 -7.86 9.26 -3.29
CA GLY A 103 -7.98 9.74 -4.67
C GLY A 103 -6.81 9.31 -5.56
N THR A 104 -6.73 9.91 -6.74
CA THR A 104 -5.70 9.60 -7.76
C THR A 104 -4.60 10.64 -7.86
N ASP A 105 -4.84 11.88 -7.43
CA ASP A 105 -3.86 12.99 -7.52
C ASP A 105 -2.60 12.71 -6.70
N VAL A 106 -2.76 12.00 -5.57
CA VAL A 106 -1.63 11.57 -4.72
C VAL A 106 -0.60 10.72 -5.47
N ILE A 107 -0.97 10.10 -6.59
CA ILE A 107 -0.05 9.29 -7.41
C ILE A 107 1.01 10.18 -8.04
N ALA A 108 0.60 11.24 -8.72
CA ALA A 108 1.52 12.19 -9.34
C ALA A 108 2.37 12.89 -8.29
N ASP A 109 1.77 13.34 -7.19
CA ASP A 109 2.48 13.98 -6.07
C ASP A 109 3.57 13.10 -5.48
N ALA A 110 3.31 11.80 -5.36
CA ALA A 110 4.30 10.84 -4.88
C ALA A 110 5.44 10.66 -5.89
N VAL A 111 5.12 10.49 -7.18
CA VAL A 111 6.12 10.24 -8.24
C VAL A 111 7.08 11.42 -8.39
N LEU A 112 6.59 12.65 -8.35
CA LEU A 112 7.42 13.85 -8.47
C LEU A 112 8.44 13.98 -7.32
N ARG A 113 8.18 13.41 -6.14
CA ARG A 113 9.12 13.45 -5.00
C ARG A 113 10.38 12.63 -5.24
N TYR A 114 10.37 11.67 -6.18
CA TYR A 114 11.54 10.86 -6.52
C TYR A 114 12.65 11.64 -7.24
N GLU A 115 12.33 12.80 -7.79
CA GLU A 115 13.33 13.73 -8.35
C GLU A 115 14.35 14.21 -7.29
N ASN A 116 13.93 14.24 -6.01
CA ASN A 116 14.78 14.60 -4.88
C ASN A 116 15.65 13.43 -4.36
N GLY A 117 15.74 12.32 -5.10
CA GLY A 117 16.61 11.19 -4.76
C GLY A 117 16.12 10.28 -3.64
N VAL A 118 14.85 10.39 -3.23
CA VAL A 118 14.25 9.50 -2.20
C VAL A 118 14.04 8.08 -2.75
N ASP A 119 14.03 7.09 -1.85
CA ASP A 119 13.81 5.70 -2.18
C ASP A 119 12.38 5.22 -1.91
N ALA A 120 11.70 5.86 -0.98
CA ALA A 120 10.31 5.59 -0.67
C ALA A 120 9.54 6.86 -0.29
N VAL A 121 8.26 6.91 -0.70
CA VAL A 121 7.32 7.95 -0.30
C VAL A 121 6.11 7.28 0.33
N ILE A 122 5.75 7.68 1.55
CA ILE A 122 4.59 7.16 2.26
C ILE A 122 3.58 8.27 2.52
N GLY A 123 2.29 7.96 2.36
CA GLY A 123 1.23 8.87 2.74
C GLY A 123 1.15 9.02 4.26
N SER A 124 0.86 10.22 4.73
CA SER A 124 0.56 10.49 6.13
C SER A 124 -0.70 11.32 6.28
N ARG A 125 -1.71 10.72 6.88
CA ARG A 125 -2.97 11.40 7.24
C ARG A 125 -2.77 12.44 8.34
N ARG A 126 -1.72 12.28 9.13
CA ARG A 126 -1.41 13.19 10.22
C ARG A 126 -0.82 14.51 9.73
N LEU A 127 -0.08 14.49 8.65
CA LEU A 127 0.48 15.70 8.04
C LEU A 127 -0.59 16.60 7.43
N SER A 128 -1.74 16.03 7.02
CA SER A 128 -2.89 16.81 6.53
C SER A 128 -3.84 17.32 7.63
N GLY A 129 -3.56 17.00 8.91
CA GLY A 129 -4.43 17.35 10.03
C GLY A 129 -5.69 16.51 10.20
N GLY A 130 -6.01 15.60 9.26
CA GLY A 130 -7.26 14.85 9.18
C GLY A 130 -7.25 13.45 9.81
N GLY A 131 -6.23 13.07 10.56
CA GLY A 131 -6.03 11.68 11.00
C GLY A 131 -7.05 11.11 12.01
N TYR A 132 -7.95 11.92 12.55
CA TYR A 132 -8.87 11.51 13.63
C TYR A 132 -10.31 11.94 13.42
N GLU A 133 -10.69 12.43 12.24
CA GLU A 133 -12.08 12.79 11.96
C GLU A 133 -12.99 11.56 12.09
N GLY A 134 -14.09 11.71 12.85
CA GLY A 134 -15.05 10.65 13.12
C GLY A 134 -14.60 9.59 14.16
N TYR A 135 -13.43 9.71 14.78
CA TYR A 135 -12.98 8.76 15.81
C TYR A 135 -13.55 9.12 17.20
N THR A 136 -14.08 8.09 17.90
CA THR A 136 -14.40 8.21 19.32
C THR A 136 -13.14 8.46 20.14
N LEU A 137 -13.27 9.07 21.32
CA LEU A 137 -12.14 9.34 22.22
C LEU A 137 -11.33 8.07 22.52
N LEU A 138 -12.02 6.95 22.79
CA LEU A 138 -11.38 5.66 23.05
C LEU A 138 -10.55 5.18 21.83
N ARG A 139 -11.07 5.34 20.62
CA ARG A 139 -10.36 4.99 19.39
C ARG A 139 -9.14 5.90 19.15
N ARG A 140 -9.22 7.18 19.50
CA ARG A 140 -8.07 8.12 19.44
C ARG A 140 -6.95 7.70 20.39
N ILE A 141 -7.29 7.36 21.65
CA ILE A 141 -6.32 6.88 22.65
C ILE A 141 -5.68 5.56 22.20
N ALA A 142 -6.47 4.59 21.78
CA ALA A 142 -5.97 3.30 21.29
C ALA A 142 -5.03 3.48 20.07
N SER A 143 -5.38 4.35 19.14
CA SER A 143 -4.53 4.69 18.01
C SER A 143 -3.23 5.36 18.45
N ALA A 144 -3.29 6.31 19.38
CA ALA A 144 -2.09 7.00 19.89
C ALA A 144 -1.12 6.02 20.58
N VAL A 145 -1.66 5.12 21.43
CA VAL A 145 -0.87 4.06 22.08
C VAL A 145 -0.24 3.13 21.03
N TYR A 146 -1.03 2.70 20.05
CA TYR A 146 -0.54 1.81 18.99
C TYR A 146 0.59 2.46 18.17
N PHE A 147 0.43 3.71 17.76
CA PHE A 147 1.49 4.46 17.08
C PHE A 147 2.74 4.66 17.94
N GLY A 148 2.57 4.92 19.25
CA GLY A 148 3.68 4.97 20.20
C GLY A 148 4.45 3.65 20.23
N VAL A 149 3.75 2.51 20.26
CA VAL A 149 4.36 1.18 20.20
C VAL A 149 5.07 0.95 18.86
N LEU A 150 4.46 1.34 17.75
CA LEU A 150 5.08 1.25 16.42
C LEU A 150 6.39 2.03 16.35
N LYS A 151 6.42 3.26 16.88
CA LYS A 151 7.62 4.10 16.93
C LYS A 151 8.71 3.47 17.81
N ILE A 152 8.38 3.01 19.02
CA ILE A 152 9.33 2.38 19.94
C ILE A 152 9.85 1.03 19.37
N VAL A 153 8.94 0.20 18.90
CA VAL A 153 9.32 -1.12 18.37
C VAL A 153 9.98 -0.99 17.01
N GLY A 154 9.51 -0.13 16.12
CA GLY A 154 10.08 0.15 14.80
C GLY A 154 11.47 0.75 14.92
N GLY A 155 11.57 1.85 15.61
CA GLY A 155 12.78 2.68 15.71
C GLY A 155 12.81 3.80 14.66
N PHE A 156 11.82 3.87 13.77
CA PHE A 156 11.70 4.93 12.75
C PHE A 156 10.78 6.05 13.22
N ASP A 157 11.10 7.25 12.79
CA ASP A 157 10.34 8.46 13.14
C ASP A 157 9.34 8.83 12.04
N LEU A 158 8.36 7.93 11.81
CA LEU A 158 7.30 8.14 10.84
C LEU A 158 6.01 8.52 11.55
N SER A 159 5.29 9.49 11.01
CA SER A 159 4.05 9.98 11.61
C SER A 159 2.87 9.03 11.35
N ASP A 160 2.81 8.34 10.20
CA ASP A 160 1.72 7.41 9.82
C ASP A 160 2.21 6.18 9.04
N SER A 161 2.91 5.29 9.72
CA SER A 161 3.43 4.04 9.11
C SER A 161 2.36 3.08 8.58
N GLN A 162 1.08 3.28 8.97
CA GLN A 162 -0.05 2.40 8.58
C GLN A 162 -0.95 3.01 7.51
N CYS A 163 -0.57 4.12 6.90
CA CYS A 163 -1.29 4.67 5.76
C CYS A 163 -1.32 3.65 4.61
N GLY A 164 -2.48 3.46 3.98
CA GLY A 164 -2.67 2.51 2.87
C GLY A 164 -2.01 2.94 1.55
N PHE A 165 -1.43 4.15 1.49
CA PHE A 165 -0.71 4.65 0.31
C PHE A 165 0.79 4.65 0.57
N LYS A 166 1.54 3.87 -0.21
CA LYS A 166 3.01 3.86 -0.19
C LYS A 166 3.57 3.62 -1.58
N SER A 167 4.72 4.23 -1.83
CA SER A 167 5.48 4.01 -3.04
C SER A 167 6.96 3.78 -2.75
N PHE A 168 7.63 3.08 -3.66
CA PHE A 168 9.04 2.70 -3.55
C PHE A 168 9.69 2.72 -4.93
N ARG A 169 11.00 2.96 -5.00
CA ARG A 169 11.75 2.61 -6.21
C ARG A 169 11.58 1.13 -6.51
N GLY A 170 11.32 0.78 -7.77
CA GLY A 170 10.93 -0.57 -8.17
C GLY A 170 11.92 -1.65 -7.72
N ASN A 171 13.21 -1.40 -7.86
CA ASN A 171 14.24 -2.35 -7.41
C ASN A 171 14.18 -2.58 -5.90
N MET A 172 13.96 -1.52 -5.12
CA MET A 172 13.81 -1.63 -3.68
C MET A 172 12.51 -2.33 -3.31
N ALA A 173 11.39 -1.98 -3.93
CA ALA A 173 10.11 -2.65 -3.71
C ALA A 173 10.26 -4.17 -3.86
N ARG A 174 10.78 -4.64 -4.98
CA ARG A 174 10.95 -6.09 -5.24
C ARG A 174 11.90 -6.76 -4.25
N LYS A 175 13.00 -6.12 -3.85
CA LYS A 175 13.91 -6.64 -2.80
C LYS A 175 13.21 -6.76 -1.45
N VAL A 176 12.49 -5.71 -1.03
CA VAL A 176 11.76 -5.66 0.25
C VAL A 176 10.62 -6.68 0.28
N PHE A 177 9.75 -6.68 -0.73
CA PHE A 177 8.61 -7.60 -0.79
C PHE A 177 9.03 -9.05 -1.01
N GLY A 178 10.16 -9.31 -1.66
CA GLY A 178 10.76 -10.65 -1.78
C GLY A 178 11.17 -11.25 -0.43
N LYS A 179 11.49 -10.42 0.56
CA LYS A 179 11.82 -10.85 1.93
C LYS A 179 10.65 -10.70 2.92
N CYS A 180 9.62 -9.91 2.59
CA CYS A 180 8.42 -9.74 3.42
C CYS A 180 7.63 -11.05 3.52
N LYS A 181 7.23 -11.44 4.73
CA LYS A 181 6.48 -12.68 5.00
C LYS A 181 5.14 -12.45 5.70
N THR A 182 4.88 -11.24 6.17
CA THR A 182 3.63 -10.91 6.84
C THR A 182 2.51 -10.72 5.81
N ASN A 183 1.44 -11.48 5.97
CA ASN A 183 0.31 -11.45 5.05
C ASN A 183 -0.84 -10.53 5.54
N GLY A 184 -0.99 -10.36 6.87
CA GLY A 184 -2.03 -9.51 7.46
C GLY A 184 -1.64 -8.02 7.47
N PHE A 185 -2.46 -7.19 8.13
CA PHE A 185 -2.28 -5.72 8.16
C PHE A 185 -0.94 -5.22 8.72
N ALA A 186 -0.24 -6.02 9.52
CA ALA A 186 1.09 -5.67 10.02
C ALA A 186 2.21 -5.75 8.95
N PHE A 187 1.88 -6.10 7.68
CA PHE A 187 2.86 -6.14 6.60
C PHE A 187 3.51 -4.77 6.34
N ASP A 188 2.74 -3.67 6.47
CA ASP A 188 3.26 -2.31 6.33
C ASP A 188 4.45 -2.04 7.24
N PHE A 189 4.35 -2.52 8.49
CA PHE A 189 5.46 -2.41 9.45
C PHE A 189 6.68 -3.24 9.03
N GLU A 190 6.48 -4.45 8.52
CA GLU A 190 7.59 -5.28 8.03
C GLU A 190 8.26 -4.65 6.82
N VAL A 191 7.49 -4.16 5.87
CA VAL A 191 7.98 -3.50 4.65
C VAL A 191 8.86 -2.30 5.00
N LEU A 192 8.43 -1.44 5.93
CA LEU A 192 9.20 -0.28 6.36
C LEU A 192 10.48 -0.67 7.09
N LEU A 193 10.45 -1.67 7.98
CA LEU A 193 11.66 -2.18 8.63
C LEU A 193 12.66 -2.79 7.64
N LEU A 194 12.18 -3.47 6.61
CA LEU A 194 13.04 -4.03 5.56
C LEU A 194 13.63 -2.93 4.69
N ALA A 195 12.85 -1.90 4.34
CA ALA A 195 13.33 -0.76 3.58
C ALA A 195 14.40 0.03 4.36
N GLU A 196 14.16 0.31 5.65
CA GLU A 196 15.14 0.95 6.53
C GLU A 196 16.43 0.13 6.64
N LYS A 197 16.32 -1.19 6.78
CA LYS A 197 17.47 -2.09 6.82
C LYS A 197 18.29 -2.10 5.53
N LEU A 198 17.69 -1.80 4.40
CA LEU A 198 18.37 -1.57 3.12
C LEU A 198 18.98 -0.17 3.00
N GLY A 199 18.82 0.70 4.02
CA GLY A 199 19.31 2.07 4.01
C GLY A 199 18.44 3.03 3.19
N ALA A 200 17.15 2.69 2.99
CA ALA A 200 16.23 3.53 2.21
C ALA A 200 16.04 4.91 2.83
N SER A 201 16.14 5.94 2.00
CA SER A 201 15.64 7.29 2.31
C SER A 201 14.12 7.32 2.16
N ILE A 202 13.41 7.45 3.29
CA ILE A 202 11.94 7.46 3.33
C ILE A 202 11.46 8.87 3.62
N THR A 203 10.52 9.38 2.82
CA THR A 203 9.84 10.66 3.06
C THR A 203 8.35 10.46 3.23
N GLU A 204 7.71 11.32 4.01
CA GLU A 204 6.27 11.35 4.17
C GLU A 204 5.65 12.46 3.32
N MET A 205 4.44 12.22 2.82
CA MET A 205 3.64 13.23 2.14
C MET A 205 2.24 13.32 2.76
N PRO A 206 1.65 14.53 2.88
CA PRO A 206 0.30 14.67 3.38
C PRO A 206 -0.69 14.00 2.44
N VAL A 207 -1.63 13.21 2.99
CA VAL A 207 -2.75 12.62 2.26
C VAL A 207 -4.04 12.81 3.04
N THR A 208 -5.13 13.13 2.35
CA THR A 208 -6.46 13.29 2.94
C THR A 208 -7.36 12.15 2.51
N ILE A 209 -8.14 11.59 3.44
CA ILE A 209 -9.14 10.58 3.10
C ILE A 209 -10.32 11.31 2.47
N ILE A 210 -10.61 10.99 1.21
CA ILE A 210 -11.75 11.54 0.47
C ILE A 210 -12.90 10.53 0.36
N ASN A 211 -12.60 9.22 0.45
CA ASN A 211 -13.60 8.16 0.44
C ASN A 211 -13.63 7.45 1.79
N HIS A 212 -14.67 7.70 2.59
CA HIS A 212 -14.84 7.11 3.90
C HIS A 212 -15.62 5.79 3.80
N ARG A 213 -14.97 4.66 4.07
CA ARG A 213 -15.64 3.37 4.29
C ARG A 213 -15.64 3.01 5.78
N ALA A 214 -16.69 2.32 6.22
CA ALA A 214 -16.76 1.81 7.58
C ALA A 214 -15.62 0.78 7.82
N SER A 215 -14.80 1.03 8.84
CA SER A 215 -13.72 0.12 9.22
C SER A 215 -14.28 -1.09 9.99
N THR A 216 -13.91 -2.30 9.57
CA THR A 216 -14.29 -3.57 10.22
C THR A 216 -13.35 -4.00 11.36
N VAL A 217 -12.39 -3.16 11.77
CA VAL A 217 -11.37 -3.49 12.77
C VAL A 217 -11.91 -3.43 14.20
N HIS A 218 -11.81 -4.53 14.95
CA HIS A 218 -12.13 -4.61 16.39
C HIS A 218 -10.94 -4.12 17.23
N VAL A 219 -11.02 -2.84 17.71
CA VAL A 219 -9.91 -2.07 18.27
C VAL A 219 -9.15 -2.78 19.41
N VAL A 220 -9.82 -3.35 20.40
CA VAL A 220 -9.15 -3.86 21.62
C VAL A 220 -8.51 -5.24 21.45
N ARG A 221 -9.24 -6.18 20.85
CA ARG A 221 -8.76 -7.55 20.66
C ARG A 221 -7.60 -7.62 19.67
N ASP A 222 -7.65 -6.77 18.65
CA ASP A 222 -6.66 -6.74 17.59
C ASP A 222 -5.37 -6.04 18.04
N SER A 223 -5.43 -5.08 18.97
CA SER A 223 -4.27 -4.32 19.45
C SER A 223 -3.22 -5.20 20.14
N ILE A 224 -3.62 -6.13 21.01
CA ILE A 224 -2.65 -7.01 21.73
C ILE A 224 -1.99 -7.97 20.74
N ARG A 225 -2.76 -8.52 19.79
CA ARG A 225 -2.26 -9.39 18.75
C ARG A 225 -1.26 -8.65 17.85
N MET A 226 -1.60 -7.41 17.47
CA MET A 226 -0.75 -6.55 16.66
C MET A 226 0.60 -6.26 17.34
N VAL A 227 0.63 -5.90 18.63
CA VAL A 227 1.90 -5.66 19.35
C VAL A 227 2.79 -6.90 19.37
N ARG A 228 2.22 -8.08 19.62
CA ARG A 228 2.98 -9.35 19.56
C ARG A 228 3.56 -9.62 18.18
N ASP A 229 2.77 -9.31 17.14
CA ASP A 229 3.21 -9.47 15.75
C ASP A 229 4.35 -8.50 15.41
N LEU A 230 4.29 -7.23 15.87
CA LEU A 230 5.37 -6.26 15.68
C LEU A 230 6.70 -6.76 16.27
N ILE A 231 6.70 -7.32 17.48
CA ILE A 231 7.91 -7.87 18.12
C ILE A 231 8.45 -9.06 17.32
N ARG A 232 7.58 -9.96 16.85
CA ARG A 232 7.98 -11.09 16.01
C ARG A 232 8.59 -10.62 14.68
N ILE A 233 7.96 -9.65 14.04
CA ILE A 233 8.42 -9.06 12.79
C ILE A 233 9.82 -8.47 13.00
N LYS A 234 9.99 -7.61 14.02
CA LYS A 234 11.28 -7.00 14.30
C LYS A 234 12.40 -8.04 14.54
N LYS A 235 12.12 -9.11 15.32
CA LYS A 235 13.06 -10.20 15.53
C LYS A 235 13.42 -10.94 14.23
N ARG A 236 12.44 -11.14 13.35
CA ARG A 236 12.64 -11.78 12.04
C ARG A 236 13.49 -10.89 11.13
N VAL A 237 13.13 -9.63 10.97
CA VAL A 237 13.82 -8.66 10.09
C VAL A 237 15.29 -8.48 10.52
N ARG A 238 15.59 -8.48 11.82
CA ARG A 238 16.99 -8.41 12.31
C ARG A 238 17.88 -9.53 11.74
N ARG A 239 17.32 -10.72 11.48
CA ARG A 239 18.04 -11.90 10.98
C ARG A 239 18.14 -11.97 9.44
N ILE A 240 17.38 -11.14 8.73
CA ILE A 240 17.40 -11.10 7.26
C ILE A 240 18.67 -10.42 6.83
N THR A 241 19.37 -10.99 5.87
CA THR A 241 20.46 -10.36 5.13
C THR A 241 19.97 -10.04 3.72
N PHE A 242 20.47 -8.95 3.17
CA PHE A 242 20.36 -8.64 1.76
C PHE A 242 21.75 -8.87 1.15
N ASP A 243 21.79 -9.65 0.09
CA ASP A 243 23.00 -9.79 -0.70
C ASP A 243 23.30 -8.44 -1.34
N VAL A 244 24.49 -7.93 -1.09
CA VAL A 244 24.96 -6.60 -1.57
C VAL A 244 25.27 -6.67 -3.06
#